data_1c8996e89f665621bcad2d78904ddae4
#
_entry.id   1c8996e89f665621bcad2d78904ddae4
#
_cell.length_a   1.000
_cell.length_b   1.000
_cell.length_c   1.000
_cell.angle_alpha   90.00
_cell.angle_beta   90.00
_cell.angle_gamma   90.00
#
_symmetry.space_group_name_H-M   'P 1'
#
loop_
_entity.id
_entity.type
_entity.pdbx_description
1 polymer ?
#
loop_
_entity_poly.entity_id
_entity_poly.type
_entity_poly.pdbx_seq_one_letter_code
_entity_poly.pdbx_strand_id
1 'polypeptide(L)'
;ALYNTDAANRAVFVNASLANITVSPADPTFTVDLVRANADSESSGTIVLTATVDEVPLAGCTVSDYTFAAGENMTKVTVNVSPLEIGKELNITLTLDNTNEPVSGSNTVSVTVNKDYNWVSLGTGTFADVLAFTEKPYNVEIQKADGFDRYRVMKPYEQGLKNDDGGWGNAVASTSCDYIEFWIKDGICLLYTSDA
;
A
#
# COMPACT_ATOMS: atom_id res chain seq x y z
N ALA A 1 36.97 12.04 -17.75
CA ALA A 1 36.29 12.00 -16.48
C ALA A 1 36.77 10.74 -15.74
N LEU A 2 37.40 10.91 -14.59
CA LEU A 2 37.77 9.79 -13.73
C LEU A 2 36.47 9.23 -13.13
N TYR A 3 36.16 7.99 -13.43
CA TYR A 3 35.06 7.26 -12.84
C TYR A 3 35.38 7.09 -11.34
N ASN A 4 34.61 7.73 -10.47
CA ASN A 4 34.79 7.59 -9.04
C ASN A 4 34.23 6.24 -8.60
N THR A 5 35.11 5.24 -8.40
CA THR A 5 34.71 3.89 -7.96
C THR A 5 34.03 3.87 -6.62
N ASP A 6 34.30 4.85 -5.75
CA ASP A 6 33.62 4.96 -4.45
C ASP A 6 32.14 5.32 -4.59
N ALA A 7 31.77 6.03 -5.66
CA ALA A 7 30.36 6.33 -5.94
C ALA A 7 29.54 5.09 -6.37
N ALA A 8 30.21 4.09 -6.95
CA ALA A 8 29.56 2.88 -7.44
C ALA A 8 29.09 1.91 -6.32
N ASN A 9 29.67 2.04 -5.12
CA ASN A 9 29.33 1.23 -3.94
C ASN A 9 28.18 1.83 -3.10
N ARG A 10 27.72 3.01 -3.47
CA ARG A 10 26.70 3.71 -2.67
C ARG A 10 25.33 3.14 -2.91
N ALA A 11 24.60 3.00 -1.80
CA ALA A 11 23.17 2.73 -1.83
C ALA A 11 22.41 3.90 -2.47
N VAL A 12 21.41 3.60 -3.27
CA VAL A 12 20.45 4.58 -3.80
C VAL A 12 19.05 3.98 -3.80
N PHE A 13 18.04 4.83 -3.71
CA PHE A 13 16.68 4.45 -4.06
C PHE A 13 16.53 4.46 -5.58
N VAL A 14 15.81 3.45 -6.12
CA VAL A 14 15.56 3.35 -7.56
C VAL A 14 14.75 4.55 -8.07
N ASN A 15 13.75 4.99 -7.28
CA ASN A 15 12.86 6.08 -7.60
C ASN A 15 12.88 7.14 -6.48
N ALA A 16 12.64 8.40 -6.84
CA ALA A 16 12.50 9.49 -5.87
C ALA A 16 11.11 9.51 -5.19
N SER A 17 10.14 8.78 -5.73
CA SER A 17 8.81 8.61 -5.14
C SER A 17 8.30 7.19 -5.39
N LEU A 18 7.49 6.69 -4.45
CA LEU A 18 6.78 5.43 -4.58
C LEU A 18 5.28 5.68 -4.75
N ALA A 19 4.57 4.70 -5.31
CA ALA A 19 3.12 4.68 -5.29
C ALA A 19 2.59 4.66 -3.84
N ASN A 20 1.35 5.08 -3.64
CA ASN A 20 0.70 5.02 -2.34
C ASN A 20 0.69 3.59 -1.79
N ILE A 21 1.00 3.46 -0.50
CA ILE A 21 1.06 2.18 0.20
C ILE A 21 -0.06 2.13 1.24
N THR A 22 -0.76 1.02 1.30
CA THR A 22 -1.70 0.72 2.38
C THR A 22 -1.12 -0.41 3.24
N VAL A 23 -0.96 -0.16 4.55
CA VAL A 23 -0.49 -1.16 5.51
C VAL A 23 -1.65 -1.73 6.32
N SER A 24 -1.51 -2.98 6.74
CA SER A 24 -2.47 -3.62 7.66
C SER A 24 -2.32 -3.06 9.09
N PRO A 25 -3.41 -2.87 9.85
CA PRO A 25 -3.32 -2.56 11.28
C PRO A 25 -2.57 -3.64 12.09
N ALA A 26 -2.66 -4.91 11.67
CA ALA A 26 -1.98 -6.03 12.33
C ALA A 26 -0.48 -6.09 12.01
N ASP A 27 -0.07 -5.59 10.83
CA ASP A 27 1.33 -5.48 10.41
C ASP A 27 1.54 -4.11 9.75
N PRO A 28 1.77 -3.06 10.52
CA PRO A 28 1.91 -1.70 10.02
C PRO A 28 3.32 -1.45 9.47
N THR A 29 3.82 -2.36 8.63
CA THR A 29 5.16 -2.27 8.03
C THR A 29 5.10 -2.37 6.50
N PHE A 30 6.12 -1.83 5.86
CA PHE A 30 6.36 -2.04 4.43
C PHE A 30 7.86 -2.01 4.15
N THR A 31 8.26 -2.45 2.97
CA THR A 31 9.67 -2.48 2.58
C THR A 31 9.94 -1.53 1.42
N VAL A 32 11.17 -1.00 1.41
CA VAL A 32 11.69 -0.16 0.33
C VAL A 32 12.99 -0.75 -0.19
N ASP A 33 13.08 -0.87 -1.52
CA ASP A 33 14.25 -1.43 -2.18
C ASP A 33 15.37 -0.40 -2.31
N LEU A 34 16.58 -0.84 -2.00
CA LEU A 34 17.83 -0.14 -2.22
C LEU A 34 18.69 -0.92 -3.21
N VAL A 35 19.39 -0.21 -4.06
CA VAL A 35 20.32 -0.79 -5.02
C VAL A 35 21.69 -0.11 -4.96
N ARG A 36 22.72 -0.80 -5.44
CA ARG A 36 24.06 -0.27 -5.66
C ARG A 36 24.67 -0.81 -6.95
N ALA A 37 25.59 -0.08 -7.54
CA ALA A 37 26.20 -0.48 -8.81
C ALA A 37 27.33 -1.50 -8.62
N ASN A 38 28.16 -1.36 -7.57
CA ASN A 38 29.26 -2.28 -7.29
C ASN A 38 28.96 -3.12 -6.04
N ALA A 39 29.16 -4.41 -6.13
CA ALA A 39 28.88 -5.40 -5.09
C ALA A 39 30.13 -6.12 -4.57
N ASP A 40 31.34 -5.65 -4.88
CA ASP A 40 32.61 -6.35 -4.56
C ASP A 40 32.83 -6.55 -3.05
N SER A 41 32.24 -5.71 -2.22
CA SER A 41 32.40 -5.75 -0.76
C SER A 41 31.05 -5.58 -0.05
N GLU A 42 31.00 -5.95 1.22
CA GLU A 42 29.90 -5.61 2.11
C GLU A 42 29.82 -4.08 2.30
N SER A 43 28.58 -3.56 2.41
CA SER A 43 28.34 -2.14 2.65
C SER A 43 27.08 -2.00 3.50
N SER A 44 27.10 -1.07 4.45
CA SER A 44 25.95 -0.77 5.32
C SER A 44 25.86 0.74 5.58
N GLY A 45 24.71 1.17 6.03
CA GLY A 45 24.49 2.55 6.43
C GLY A 45 23.12 2.75 7.07
N THR A 46 22.85 4.00 7.43
CA THR A 46 21.64 4.43 8.11
C THR A 46 20.74 5.23 7.19
N ILE A 47 19.46 5.30 7.54
CA ILE A 47 18.45 6.06 6.83
C ILE A 47 17.78 7.02 7.82
N VAL A 48 17.68 8.28 7.45
CA VAL A 48 16.89 9.27 8.17
C VAL A 48 15.46 9.20 7.67
N LEU A 49 14.51 9.03 8.59
CA LEU A 49 13.07 9.03 8.31
C LEU A 49 12.45 10.33 8.84
N THR A 50 11.70 11.01 7.99
CA THR A 50 10.76 12.05 8.39
C THR A 50 9.34 11.62 8.07
N ALA A 51 8.41 11.83 8.99
CA ALA A 51 7.02 11.41 8.87
C ALA A 51 6.09 12.54 9.31
N THR A 52 5.10 12.87 8.51
CA THR A 52 4.11 13.93 8.83
C THR A 52 2.69 13.49 8.50
N VAL A 53 1.74 13.88 9.35
CA VAL A 53 0.30 13.79 9.10
C VAL A 53 -0.24 15.22 9.11
N ASP A 54 -0.94 15.64 8.06
CA ASP A 54 -1.44 17.02 7.91
C ASP A 54 -0.32 18.07 8.16
N GLU A 55 0.90 17.81 7.61
CA GLU A 55 2.11 18.62 7.80
C GLU A 55 2.68 18.66 9.23
N VAL A 56 2.08 17.95 10.18
CA VAL A 56 2.55 17.86 11.57
C VAL A 56 3.44 16.62 11.73
N PRO A 57 4.65 16.75 12.32
CA PRO A 57 5.53 15.61 12.54
C PRO A 57 4.86 14.51 13.39
N LEU A 58 4.94 13.27 12.92
CA LEU A 58 4.51 12.08 13.63
C LEU A 58 5.73 11.34 14.19
N ALA A 59 5.86 11.33 15.50
CA ALA A 59 6.94 10.61 16.17
C ALA A 59 6.68 9.11 16.26
N GLY A 60 7.75 8.31 16.41
CA GLY A 60 7.67 6.87 16.66
C GLY A 60 7.62 5.99 15.43
N CYS A 61 7.55 6.55 14.21
CA CYS A 61 7.84 5.80 13.00
C CYS A 61 9.33 5.46 12.96
N THR A 62 9.68 4.29 12.46
CA THR A 62 11.08 3.82 12.37
C THR A 62 11.39 3.23 11.02
N VAL A 63 12.67 3.24 10.66
CA VAL A 63 13.21 2.53 9.48
C VAL A 63 14.43 1.74 9.93
N SER A 64 14.63 0.53 9.35
CA SER A 64 15.81 -0.27 9.62
C SER A 64 17.04 0.32 8.92
N ASP A 65 18.23 0.05 9.47
CA ASP A 65 19.46 0.22 8.74
C ASP A 65 19.49 -0.71 7.52
N TYR A 66 20.33 -0.40 6.55
CA TYR A 66 20.55 -1.26 5.39
C TYR A 66 21.93 -1.94 5.43
N THR A 67 21.97 -3.14 4.88
CA THR A 67 23.22 -3.89 4.65
C THR A 67 23.12 -4.59 3.31
N PHE A 68 24.18 -4.47 2.51
CA PHE A 68 24.43 -5.28 1.33
C PHE A 68 25.55 -6.26 1.64
N ALA A 69 25.30 -7.55 1.51
CA ALA A 69 26.38 -8.53 1.55
C ALA A 69 27.28 -8.42 0.31
N ALA A 70 28.51 -8.92 0.39
CA ALA A 70 29.39 -9.01 -0.77
C ALA A 70 28.71 -9.87 -1.86
N GLY A 71 28.71 -9.38 -3.09
CA GLY A 71 28.01 -10.00 -4.23
C GLY A 71 26.56 -9.56 -4.43
N GLU A 72 25.97 -8.80 -3.50
CA GLU A 72 24.58 -8.33 -3.60
C GLU A 72 24.48 -6.89 -4.08
N ASN A 73 23.65 -6.68 -5.11
CA ASN A 73 23.34 -5.35 -5.67
C ASN A 73 22.02 -4.77 -5.16
N MET A 74 21.22 -5.57 -4.47
CA MET A 74 19.90 -5.17 -3.93
C MET A 74 19.80 -5.55 -2.47
N THR A 75 19.14 -4.70 -1.70
CA THR A 75 18.70 -4.99 -0.34
C THR A 75 17.38 -4.29 -0.07
N LYS A 76 16.75 -4.59 1.07
CA LYS A 76 15.49 -3.98 1.48
C LYS A 76 15.63 -3.40 2.87
N VAL A 77 14.97 -2.28 3.09
CA VAL A 77 14.76 -1.74 4.44
C VAL A 77 13.29 -1.84 4.81
N THR A 78 13.03 -2.04 6.09
CA THR A 78 11.68 -2.12 6.64
C THR A 78 11.34 -0.81 7.33
N VAL A 79 10.21 -0.25 6.94
CA VAL A 79 9.62 0.94 7.57
C VAL A 79 8.45 0.50 8.44
N ASN A 80 8.42 0.95 9.69
CA ASN A 80 7.34 0.71 10.63
C ASN A 80 6.59 2.00 10.91
N VAL A 81 5.27 1.97 10.70
CA VAL A 81 4.36 3.11 10.86
C VAL A 81 3.29 2.84 11.91
N SER A 82 3.61 2.06 12.95
CA SER A 82 2.67 1.74 14.05
C SER A 82 1.93 2.96 14.61
N PRO A 83 2.56 4.14 14.78
CA PRO A 83 1.90 5.32 15.32
C PRO A 83 0.82 5.92 14.41
N LEU A 84 0.80 5.57 13.11
CA LEU A 84 -0.22 6.08 12.19
C LEU A 84 -1.61 5.63 12.64
N GLU A 85 -2.52 6.57 12.81
CA GLU A 85 -3.92 6.29 13.10
C GLU A 85 -4.66 5.81 11.83
N ILE A 86 -5.65 4.94 12.03
CA ILE A 86 -6.55 4.48 10.95
C ILE A 86 -7.32 5.68 10.38
N GLY A 87 -7.40 5.76 9.05
CA GLY A 87 -8.10 6.82 8.34
C GLY A 87 -7.32 8.12 8.20
N LYS A 88 -6.03 8.13 8.61
CA LYS A 88 -5.09 9.23 8.36
C LYS A 88 -4.10 8.88 7.27
N GLU A 89 -3.66 9.90 6.55
CA GLU A 89 -2.62 9.82 5.54
C GLU A 89 -1.29 10.28 6.12
N LEU A 90 -0.25 9.47 5.95
CA LEU A 90 1.10 9.73 6.41
C LEU A 90 2.01 9.99 5.20
N ASN A 91 2.68 11.13 5.20
CA ASN A 91 3.72 11.44 4.24
C ASN A 91 5.09 11.11 4.86
N ILE A 92 5.83 10.21 4.21
CA ILE A 92 7.17 9.79 4.64
C ILE A 92 8.19 10.24 3.59
N THR A 93 9.33 10.71 4.09
CA THR A 93 10.54 10.86 3.31
C THR A 93 11.66 10.09 3.98
N LEU A 94 12.31 9.20 3.23
CA LEU A 94 13.52 8.49 3.63
C LEU A 94 14.71 9.15 2.94
N THR A 95 15.78 9.42 3.70
CA THR A 95 16.99 10.05 3.20
C THR A 95 18.19 9.19 3.61
N LEU A 96 18.97 8.76 2.61
CA LEU A 96 20.22 8.05 2.87
C LEU A 96 21.26 9.01 3.46
N ASP A 97 22.05 8.52 4.41
CA ASP A 97 23.18 9.23 4.98
C ASP A 97 24.36 9.23 3.98
N ASN A 98 24.10 9.76 2.81
CA ASN A 98 25.09 9.92 1.75
C ASN A 98 25.36 11.40 1.51
N THR A 99 26.59 11.83 1.71
CA THR A 99 26.99 13.24 1.57
C THR A 99 27.21 13.67 0.10
N ASN A 100 27.08 12.75 -0.86
CA ASN A 100 27.37 13.03 -2.27
C ASN A 100 26.18 12.64 -3.17
N GLU A 101 25.97 13.43 -4.20
CA GLU A 101 24.96 13.17 -5.22
C GLU A 101 25.18 11.78 -5.87
N PRO A 102 24.10 10.98 -6.00
CA PRO A 102 24.20 9.68 -6.67
C PRO A 102 24.45 9.87 -8.16
N VAL A 103 25.20 8.95 -8.75
CA VAL A 103 25.42 8.93 -10.21
C VAL A 103 24.14 8.53 -10.95
N SER A 104 23.29 7.74 -10.30
CA SER A 104 21.96 7.32 -10.77
C SER A 104 21.09 6.97 -9.57
N GLY A 105 19.77 6.99 -9.73
CA GLY A 105 18.83 6.82 -8.65
C GLY A 105 18.67 8.10 -7.79
N SER A 106 18.18 7.95 -6.58
CA SER A 106 17.93 9.06 -5.66
C SER A 106 18.49 8.78 -4.28
N ASN A 107 18.97 9.83 -3.60
CA ASN A 107 19.33 9.77 -2.18
C ASN A 107 18.09 9.84 -1.28
N THR A 108 16.98 10.27 -1.81
CA THR A 108 15.71 10.40 -1.08
C THR A 108 14.60 9.65 -1.81
N VAL A 109 13.64 9.16 -1.04
CA VAL A 109 12.39 8.63 -1.56
C VAL A 109 11.23 9.12 -0.72
N SER A 110 10.16 9.55 -1.39
CA SER A 110 8.91 9.95 -0.74
C SER A 110 7.82 8.93 -1.00
N VAL A 111 6.97 8.70 -0.01
CA VAL A 111 5.84 7.78 -0.09
C VAL A 111 4.69 8.27 0.78
N THR A 112 3.48 8.13 0.27
CA THR A 112 2.25 8.32 1.03
C THR A 112 1.76 6.98 1.56
N VAL A 113 1.47 6.89 2.85
CA VAL A 113 1.07 5.66 3.52
C VAL A 113 -0.28 5.84 4.21
N ASN A 114 -1.18 4.91 4.00
CA ASN A 114 -2.46 4.80 4.68
C ASN A 114 -2.48 3.52 5.52
N LYS A 115 -3.12 3.55 6.68
CA LYS A 115 -3.41 2.35 7.46
C LYS A 115 -4.82 1.90 7.16
N ASP A 116 -4.97 0.65 6.70
CA ASP A 116 -6.28 0.05 6.43
C ASP A 116 -7.10 -0.06 7.72
N TYR A 117 -8.40 -0.30 7.56
CA TYR A 117 -9.30 -0.60 8.65
C TYR A 117 -9.12 -2.05 9.11
N ASN A 118 -9.45 -2.30 10.38
CA ASN A 118 -9.62 -3.66 10.87
C ASN A 118 -11.02 -4.16 10.47
N TRP A 119 -11.09 -4.92 9.39
CA TRP A 119 -12.36 -5.42 8.83
C TRP A 119 -12.82 -6.67 9.55
N VAL A 120 -14.06 -6.64 10.06
CA VAL A 120 -14.69 -7.75 10.77
C VAL A 120 -15.91 -8.20 9.98
N SER A 121 -16.02 -9.52 9.76
CA SER A 121 -17.17 -10.10 9.09
C SER A 121 -18.45 -9.92 9.92
N LEU A 122 -19.50 -9.39 9.30
CA LEU A 122 -20.84 -9.35 9.83
C LEU A 122 -21.66 -10.59 9.41
N GLY A 123 -21.06 -11.47 8.60
CA GLY A 123 -21.74 -12.61 8.01
C GLY A 123 -22.20 -12.36 6.59
N THR A 124 -23.27 -13.03 6.20
CA THR A 124 -23.76 -13.05 4.82
C THR A 124 -24.92 -12.09 4.65
N GLY A 125 -24.82 -11.23 3.62
CA GLY A 125 -25.92 -10.39 3.14
C GLY A 125 -26.36 -10.80 1.75
N THR A 126 -27.41 -10.16 1.25
CA THR A 126 -27.92 -10.37 -0.10
C THR A 126 -27.58 -9.18 -0.97
N PHE A 127 -26.99 -9.44 -2.14
CA PHE A 127 -26.61 -8.43 -3.12
C PHE A 127 -27.34 -8.65 -4.44
N ALA A 128 -27.81 -7.57 -5.05
CA ALA A 128 -28.33 -7.54 -6.41
C ALA A 128 -27.98 -6.20 -7.05
N ASP A 129 -27.55 -6.21 -8.29
CA ASP A 129 -27.31 -5.02 -9.08
C ASP A 129 -27.91 -5.20 -10.49
N VAL A 130 -29.08 -4.62 -10.67
CA VAL A 130 -29.83 -4.72 -11.95
C VAL A 130 -29.09 -4.03 -13.09
N LEU A 131 -28.29 -2.98 -12.80
CA LEU A 131 -27.52 -2.27 -13.83
C LEU A 131 -26.33 -3.08 -14.31
N ALA A 132 -25.78 -3.95 -13.45
CA ALA A 132 -24.69 -4.87 -13.80
C ALA A 132 -25.23 -6.26 -14.24
N PHE A 133 -26.48 -6.37 -14.64
CA PHE A 133 -27.12 -7.60 -15.13
C PHE A 133 -27.20 -8.74 -14.09
N THR A 134 -27.16 -8.42 -12.81
CA THR A 134 -27.38 -9.39 -11.73
C THR A 134 -28.83 -9.34 -11.27
N GLU A 135 -29.77 -9.86 -12.07
CA GLU A 135 -31.20 -9.77 -11.78
C GLU A 135 -31.63 -10.62 -10.58
N LYS A 136 -30.90 -11.68 -10.28
CA LYS A 136 -31.22 -12.57 -9.15
C LYS A 136 -30.33 -12.23 -7.96
N PRO A 137 -30.93 -11.94 -6.78
CA PRO A 137 -30.15 -11.75 -5.56
C PRO A 137 -29.33 -12.99 -5.20
N TYR A 138 -28.11 -12.79 -4.74
CA TYR A 138 -27.21 -13.84 -4.24
C TYR A 138 -26.48 -13.41 -2.99
N ASN A 139 -25.93 -14.39 -2.29
CA ASN A 139 -25.28 -14.18 -1.02
C ASN A 139 -23.84 -13.67 -1.20
N VAL A 140 -23.49 -12.66 -0.43
CA VAL A 140 -22.16 -12.07 -0.36
C VAL A 140 -21.75 -11.87 1.10
N GLU A 141 -20.47 -11.87 1.37
CA GLU A 141 -19.95 -11.50 2.67
C GLU A 141 -20.03 -9.98 2.85
N ILE A 142 -20.52 -9.56 4.01
CA ILE A 142 -20.53 -8.17 4.47
C ILE A 142 -19.51 -8.02 5.58
N GLN A 143 -18.66 -7.01 5.49
CA GLN A 143 -17.69 -6.67 6.52
C GLN A 143 -17.92 -5.24 7.02
N LYS A 144 -17.59 -4.99 8.28
CA LYS A 144 -17.57 -3.68 8.90
C LYS A 144 -16.18 -3.35 9.40
N ALA A 145 -15.76 -2.11 9.25
CA ALA A 145 -14.57 -1.59 9.90
C ALA A 145 -14.81 -1.47 11.41
N ASP A 146 -13.99 -2.10 12.22
CA ASP A 146 -14.11 -2.06 13.67
C ASP A 146 -13.95 -0.62 14.18
N GLY A 147 -14.92 -0.15 14.96
CA GLY A 147 -14.95 1.22 15.49
C GLY A 147 -15.37 2.30 14.48
N PHE A 148 -15.75 1.96 13.26
CA PHE A 148 -16.13 2.93 12.21
C PHE A 148 -17.45 2.56 11.55
N ASP A 149 -18.18 3.56 11.04
CA ASP A 149 -19.40 3.35 10.24
C ASP A 149 -19.08 3.16 8.75
N ARG A 150 -18.05 2.33 8.48
CA ARG A 150 -17.64 1.89 7.17
C ARG A 150 -17.89 0.42 6.97
N TYR A 151 -18.35 0.08 5.78
CA TYR A 151 -18.77 -1.27 5.41
C TYR A 151 -18.23 -1.62 4.05
N ARG A 152 -18.08 -2.91 3.77
CA ARG A 152 -17.76 -3.40 2.44
C ARG A 152 -18.52 -4.68 2.12
N VAL A 153 -18.91 -4.80 0.85
CA VAL A 153 -19.49 -6.00 0.26
C VAL A 153 -18.36 -6.70 -0.48
N MET A 154 -18.04 -7.93 -0.09
CA MET A 154 -16.93 -8.66 -0.66
C MET A 154 -17.33 -9.36 -1.95
N LYS A 155 -16.49 -9.21 -2.99
CA LYS A 155 -16.62 -9.86 -4.30
C LYS A 155 -18.05 -9.78 -4.86
N PRO A 156 -18.63 -8.58 -4.96
CA PRO A 156 -20.05 -8.40 -5.27
C PRO A 156 -20.47 -8.95 -6.61
N TYR A 157 -19.55 -9.11 -7.56
CA TYR A 157 -19.87 -9.58 -8.91
C TYR A 157 -19.36 -10.99 -9.23
N GLU A 158 -18.59 -11.61 -8.31
CA GLU A 158 -17.97 -12.91 -8.61
C GLU A 158 -18.97 -14.04 -8.81
N GLN A 159 -20.03 -14.08 -8.00
CA GLN A 159 -21.04 -15.17 -8.08
C GLN A 159 -22.26 -14.83 -8.93
N GLY A 160 -22.71 -13.58 -8.92
CA GLY A 160 -23.90 -13.17 -9.65
C GLY A 160 -23.78 -13.37 -11.14
N LEU A 161 -22.62 -13.09 -11.67
CA LEU A 161 -22.35 -13.19 -13.10
C LEU A 161 -22.03 -14.61 -13.57
N LYS A 162 -21.56 -15.50 -12.66
CA LYS A 162 -21.43 -16.94 -12.95
C LYS A 162 -22.77 -17.66 -13.07
N ASN A 163 -23.82 -17.12 -12.44
CA ASN A 163 -25.14 -17.70 -12.38
C ASN A 163 -26.14 -17.06 -13.35
N ASP A 164 -25.69 -16.09 -14.16
CA ASP A 164 -26.54 -15.44 -15.14
C ASP A 164 -26.70 -16.33 -16.38
N ASP A 165 -27.94 -16.74 -16.67
CA ASP A 165 -28.30 -17.53 -17.85
C ASP A 165 -28.12 -16.77 -19.18
N GLY A 166 -27.78 -15.47 -19.14
CA GLY A 166 -27.60 -14.60 -20.29
C GLY A 166 -26.24 -14.69 -20.99
N GLY A 167 -25.32 -15.54 -20.54
CA GLY A 167 -24.02 -15.75 -21.18
C GLY A 167 -22.93 -14.70 -20.85
N TRP A 168 -23.21 -13.75 -19.99
CA TRP A 168 -22.25 -12.71 -19.55
C TRP A 168 -21.31 -13.19 -18.44
N GLY A 169 -21.62 -14.34 -17.81
CA GLY A 169 -20.88 -14.87 -16.67
C GLY A 169 -19.39 -15.11 -16.90
N ASN A 170 -18.98 -15.35 -18.15
CA ASN A 170 -17.57 -15.53 -18.49
C ASN A 170 -16.84 -14.20 -18.77
N ALA A 171 -17.55 -13.14 -19.16
CA ALA A 171 -16.94 -11.86 -19.47
C ALA A 171 -16.56 -11.06 -18.20
N VAL A 172 -17.29 -11.29 -17.13
CA VAL A 172 -17.12 -10.54 -15.87
C VAL A 172 -16.37 -11.33 -14.80
N ALA A 173 -16.16 -12.62 -14.96
CA ALA A 173 -15.20 -13.38 -14.14
C ALA A 173 -13.76 -12.83 -14.24
N SER A 174 -13.49 -11.93 -15.18
CA SER A 174 -12.23 -11.21 -15.33
C SER A 174 -12.23 -9.80 -14.72
N THR A 175 -13.36 -9.28 -14.24
CA THR A 175 -13.39 -7.98 -13.55
C THR A 175 -13.12 -8.22 -12.08
N SER A 176 -11.95 -7.81 -11.64
CA SER A 176 -11.48 -7.92 -10.26
C SER A 176 -12.08 -6.81 -9.39
N CYS A 177 -13.39 -6.83 -9.16
CA CYS A 177 -13.97 -6.03 -8.09
C CYS A 177 -13.89 -6.84 -6.80
N ASP A 178 -12.85 -6.62 -6.00
CA ASP A 178 -12.65 -7.35 -4.75
C ASP A 178 -13.70 -6.97 -3.70
N TYR A 179 -14.12 -5.71 -3.67
CA TYR A 179 -15.17 -5.23 -2.78
C TYR A 179 -15.77 -3.91 -3.28
N ILE A 180 -16.99 -3.62 -2.81
CA ILE A 180 -17.60 -2.28 -2.85
C ILE A 180 -17.63 -1.76 -1.43
N GLU A 181 -17.05 -0.58 -1.21
CA GLU A 181 -17.04 0.09 0.09
C GLU A 181 -18.11 1.17 0.16
N PHE A 182 -18.76 1.28 1.32
CA PHE A 182 -19.74 2.31 1.60
C PHE A 182 -19.70 2.71 3.08
N TRP A 183 -20.21 3.88 3.39
CA TRP A 183 -20.39 4.31 4.77
C TRP A 183 -21.81 4.80 5.00
N ILE A 184 -22.25 4.75 6.25
CA ILE A 184 -23.54 5.25 6.67
C ILE A 184 -23.32 6.55 7.46
N LYS A 185 -23.88 7.65 6.95
CA LYS A 185 -23.86 8.94 7.63
C LYS A 185 -25.28 9.46 7.73
N ASP A 186 -25.72 9.78 8.96
CA ASP A 186 -27.06 10.30 9.24
C ASP A 186 -28.20 9.41 8.67
N GLY A 187 -27.98 8.08 8.67
CA GLY A 187 -28.92 7.11 8.10
C GLY A 187 -28.91 7.01 6.57
N ILE A 188 -28.03 7.71 5.90
CA ILE A 188 -27.87 7.68 4.44
C ILE A 188 -26.65 6.84 4.08
N CYS A 189 -26.83 5.87 3.17
CA CYS A 189 -25.75 5.10 2.59
C CYS A 189 -25.03 5.92 1.50
N LEU A 190 -23.74 6.14 1.68
CA LEU A 190 -22.87 6.82 0.73
C LEU A 190 -21.90 5.81 0.15
N LEU A 191 -21.98 5.60 -1.15
CA LEU A 191 -21.02 4.75 -1.89
C LEU A 191 -19.68 5.46 -2.04
N TYR A 192 -18.60 4.76 -1.70
CA TYR A 192 -17.25 5.14 -2.05
C TYR A 192 -16.89 4.42 -3.36
N THR A 193 -16.77 5.17 -4.44
CA THR A 193 -16.12 4.67 -5.64
C THR A 193 -14.65 5.04 -5.49
N SER A 194 -13.78 4.06 -5.23
CA SER A 194 -12.36 4.26 -5.45
C SER A 194 -12.18 4.48 -6.94
N ASP A 195 -11.62 5.62 -7.31
CA ASP A 195 -11.10 5.80 -8.68
C ASP A 195 -10.03 4.72 -8.90
N ALA A 196 -10.34 3.78 -9.79
CA ALA A 196 -9.44 2.71 -10.20
C ALA A 196 -8.40 3.27 -11.18
#